data_e3a8d18e40a5a88860a4ef41382dce43
#
_entry.id   e3a8d18e40a5a88860a4ef41382dce43
#
_cell.length_a   1.000
_cell.length_b   1.000
_cell.length_c   1.000
_cell.angle_alpha   90.00
_cell.angle_beta   90.00
_cell.angle_gamma   90.00
#
_symmetry.space_group_name_H-M   'P 1'
#
loop_
_entity.id
_entity.type
_entity.pdbx_description
1 polymer ?
#
loop_
_entity_poly.entity_id
_entity_poly.type
_entity_poly.pdbx_seq_one_letter_code
_entity_poly.pdbx_strand_id
1 'polypeptide(L)'
;VAVLSAMGDSTDALVRLAYEVSPRPKPRELDMLISVGERISCALAAMAIHDLGAEAISLTGSQAGIVTDTVHGRAKIVDVRARRIHEALDQDRIVLVAGFQGVSTELDITTLGRGGSDTTAVALAAALGAEVCEIYTDVEGVYTADPRLVPQARKLHAVSYEEMLEMAASGARVLQVRSVEVARNHHVKLHVRSTFSMVDGTWIREEDERMLEKALISGVTHTRDETLYRVEGTSPAQLFAVLADAGVNVDTIVRTGSEILFSAPAEDRDAAREALDGLGLDWSARDDLGKVSVIGAGMKSHPGVAAKAFETLNAAGIELEVVITSPIKIACHVRGEDVERAVVELHRAFELDAPEAERQHA
;
A
#
# COMPACT_ATOMS: atom_id res chain seq x y z
N VAL A 1 18.61 11.83 -7.93
CA VAL A 1 18.01 12.03 -6.59
C VAL A 1 17.66 10.65 -6.03
N ALA A 2 18.03 10.39 -4.77
CA ALA A 2 17.64 9.16 -4.08
C ALA A 2 16.89 9.52 -2.78
N VAL A 3 15.75 8.86 -2.56
CA VAL A 3 14.99 8.94 -1.32
C VAL A 3 15.30 7.72 -0.47
N LEU A 4 15.73 7.92 0.76
CA LEU A 4 16.18 6.85 1.63
C LEU A 4 15.20 6.63 2.79
N SER A 5 14.93 5.36 3.08
CA SER A 5 14.22 4.91 4.28
C SER A 5 15.19 4.74 5.46
N ALA A 6 14.65 4.61 6.64
CA ALA A 6 15.43 4.23 7.83
C ALA A 6 16.06 2.83 7.65
N MET A 7 17.23 2.61 8.24
CA MET A 7 17.93 1.32 8.17
C MET A 7 17.33 0.30 9.14
N GLY A 8 17.14 -0.92 8.65
CA GLY A 8 16.71 -2.04 9.48
C GLY A 8 15.42 -1.75 10.25
N ASP A 9 15.44 -1.99 11.56
CA ASP A 9 14.33 -1.79 12.50
C ASP A 9 14.41 -0.46 13.28
N SER A 10 15.16 0.52 12.77
CA SER A 10 15.44 1.79 13.47
C SER A 10 14.15 2.53 13.85
N THR A 11 13.17 2.59 12.96
CA THR A 11 11.88 3.25 13.24
C THR A 11 11.12 2.53 14.35
N ASP A 12 11.06 1.19 14.31
CA ASP A 12 10.39 0.39 15.33
C ASP A 12 11.10 0.52 16.69
N ALA A 13 12.42 0.61 16.69
CA ALA A 13 13.20 0.84 17.91
C ALA A 13 12.89 2.21 18.53
N LEU A 14 12.75 3.27 17.72
CA LEU A 14 12.38 4.60 18.19
C LEU A 14 10.94 4.64 18.70
N VAL A 15 10.02 3.95 18.03
CA VAL A 15 8.62 3.80 18.50
C VAL A 15 8.59 3.10 19.86
N ARG A 16 9.29 1.97 20.01
CA ARG A 16 9.38 1.26 21.31
C ARG A 16 9.91 2.18 22.41
N LEU A 17 10.99 2.92 22.13
CA LEU A 17 11.58 3.89 23.07
C LEU A 17 10.57 4.96 23.52
N ALA A 18 9.74 5.47 22.57
CA ALA A 18 8.71 6.44 22.90
C ALA A 18 7.67 5.87 23.90
N TYR A 19 7.24 4.62 23.66
CA TYR A 19 6.26 3.97 24.53
C TYR A 19 6.84 3.50 25.88
N GLU A 20 8.14 3.27 25.99
CA GLU A 20 8.82 3.04 27.28
C GLU A 20 8.78 4.31 28.16
N VAL A 21 8.84 5.50 27.53
CA VAL A 21 8.82 6.78 28.25
C VAL A 21 7.38 7.25 28.53
N SER A 22 6.46 7.01 27.60
CA SER A 22 5.08 7.48 27.72
C SER A 22 4.11 6.44 27.14
N PRO A 23 3.07 6.01 27.89
CA PRO A 23 2.05 5.09 27.36
C PRO A 23 1.18 5.73 26.27
N ARG A 24 1.18 7.05 26.16
CA ARG A 24 0.45 7.84 25.15
C ARG A 24 1.30 9.03 24.69
N PRO A 25 2.34 8.78 23.88
CA PRO A 25 3.18 9.86 23.37
C PRO A 25 2.34 10.80 22.49
N LYS A 26 2.54 12.11 22.65
CA LYS A 26 1.88 13.08 21.77
C LYS A 26 2.35 12.89 20.33
N PRO A 27 1.45 12.86 19.34
CA PRO A 27 1.79 12.58 17.94
C PRO A 27 2.89 13.52 17.40
N ARG A 28 2.87 14.80 17.74
CA ARG A 28 3.91 15.77 17.34
C ARG A 28 5.31 15.36 17.81
N GLU A 29 5.43 14.95 19.07
CA GLU A 29 6.73 14.55 19.63
C GLU A 29 7.17 13.18 19.08
N LEU A 30 6.21 12.30 18.78
CA LEU A 30 6.51 11.04 18.13
C LEU A 30 7.06 11.27 16.71
N ASP A 31 6.45 12.17 15.92
CA ASP A 31 6.97 12.55 14.59
C ASP A 31 8.40 13.10 14.66
N MET A 32 8.69 13.97 15.64
CA MET A 32 10.05 14.47 15.88
C MET A 32 11.04 13.33 16.11
N LEU A 33 10.66 12.33 16.92
CA LEU A 33 11.53 11.22 17.28
C LEU A 33 11.73 10.28 16.09
N ILE A 34 10.66 9.77 15.47
CA ILE A 34 10.76 8.73 14.44
C ILE A 34 11.34 9.26 13.12
N SER A 35 11.25 10.57 12.85
CA SER A 35 11.84 11.18 11.64
C SER A 35 13.39 11.18 11.62
N VAL A 36 14.06 10.71 12.69
CA VAL A 36 15.52 10.70 12.76
C VAL A 36 16.12 9.56 11.94
N GLY A 37 15.43 8.43 11.79
CA GLY A 37 15.95 7.23 11.14
C GLY A 37 16.45 7.49 9.71
N GLU A 38 15.64 8.12 8.89
CA GLU A 38 15.97 8.45 7.49
C GLU A 38 17.11 9.48 7.39
N ARG A 39 17.21 10.38 8.35
CA ARG A 39 18.32 11.37 8.40
C ARG A 39 19.64 10.67 8.64
N ILE A 40 19.67 9.67 9.52
CA ILE A 40 20.86 8.83 9.75
C ILE A 40 21.25 8.13 8.45
N SER A 41 20.31 7.47 7.76
CA SER A 41 20.55 6.79 6.49
C SER A 41 21.16 7.75 5.45
N CYS A 42 20.55 8.92 5.26
CA CYS A 42 21.03 9.92 4.31
C CYS A 42 22.42 10.44 4.63
N ALA A 43 22.71 10.73 5.91
CA ALA A 43 24.02 11.23 6.31
C ALA A 43 25.12 10.18 6.08
N LEU A 44 24.89 8.93 6.47
CA LEU A 44 25.85 7.84 6.27
C LEU A 44 26.08 7.54 4.78
N ALA A 45 25.01 7.52 3.98
CA ALA A 45 25.12 7.34 2.54
C ALA A 45 25.90 8.47 1.87
N ALA A 46 25.67 9.74 2.27
CA ALA A 46 26.44 10.87 1.75
C ALA A 46 27.93 10.75 2.08
N MET A 47 28.28 10.37 3.31
CA MET A 47 29.68 10.13 3.72
C MET A 47 30.32 9.02 2.85
N ALA A 48 29.62 7.90 2.66
CA ALA A 48 30.13 6.81 1.83
C ALA A 48 30.32 7.21 0.36
N ILE A 49 29.44 8.04 -0.19
CA ILE A 49 29.56 8.57 -1.56
C ILE A 49 30.78 9.49 -1.67
N HIS A 50 31.04 10.35 -0.67
CA HIS A 50 32.23 11.19 -0.65
C HIS A 50 33.52 10.35 -0.61
N ASP A 51 33.54 9.27 0.16
CA ASP A 51 34.69 8.37 0.22
C ASP A 51 34.96 7.65 -1.14
N LEU A 52 33.92 7.52 -1.98
CA LEU A 52 34.04 7.04 -3.34
C LEU A 52 34.42 8.13 -4.35
N GLY A 53 34.65 9.37 -3.91
CA GLY A 53 35.10 10.48 -4.73
C GLY A 53 34.00 11.22 -5.49
N ALA A 54 32.73 11.03 -5.14
CA ALA A 54 31.61 11.77 -5.71
C ALA A 54 31.02 12.79 -4.72
N GLU A 55 30.53 13.91 -5.25
CA GLU A 55 29.86 14.93 -4.43
C GLU A 55 28.41 14.55 -4.15
N ALA A 56 28.02 14.60 -2.86
CA ALA A 56 26.67 14.30 -2.42
C ALA A 56 26.17 15.32 -1.41
N ILE A 57 24.87 15.45 -1.29
CA ILE A 57 24.21 16.26 -0.27
C ILE A 57 23.02 15.50 0.32
N SER A 58 22.94 15.43 1.64
CA SER A 58 21.78 14.90 2.36
C SER A 58 20.82 16.03 2.75
N LEU A 59 19.54 15.84 2.50
CA LEU A 59 18.47 16.78 2.82
C LEU A 59 17.41 16.08 3.68
N THR A 60 16.92 16.77 4.71
CA THR A 60 15.68 16.38 5.38
C THR A 60 14.48 16.61 4.46
N GLY A 61 13.32 16.03 4.74
CA GLY A 61 12.10 16.29 3.98
C GLY A 61 11.78 17.80 3.89
N SER A 62 11.91 18.51 5.00
CA SER A 62 11.76 19.98 5.04
C SER A 62 12.76 20.72 4.14
N GLN A 63 14.03 20.33 4.17
CA GLN A 63 15.06 20.92 3.32
C GLN A 63 14.89 20.58 1.84
N ALA A 64 14.32 19.42 1.53
CA ALA A 64 13.92 19.01 0.18
C ALA A 64 12.65 19.73 -0.31
N GLY A 65 11.96 20.45 0.61
CA GLY A 65 10.77 21.22 0.28
C GLY A 65 9.46 20.43 0.34
N ILE A 66 9.42 19.29 1.06
CA ILE A 66 8.19 18.53 1.29
C ILE A 66 7.33 19.27 2.32
N VAL A 67 6.25 19.88 1.87
CA VAL A 67 5.27 20.59 2.72
C VAL A 67 4.05 19.70 2.92
N THR A 68 3.59 19.60 4.16
CA THR A 68 2.44 18.75 4.54
C THR A 68 1.33 19.56 5.21
N ASP A 69 0.18 18.92 5.37
CA ASP A 69 -0.82 19.38 6.34
C ASP A 69 -0.31 19.22 7.80
N THR A 70 -1.16 19.52 8.78
CA THR A 70 -0.85 19.50 10.21
C THR A 70 -1.23 18.20 10.93
N VAL A 71 -1.59 17.15 10.20
CA VAL A 71 -2.01 15.88 10.78
C VAL A 71 -0.80 15.02 11.09
N HIS A 72 -0.36 15.03 12.36
CA HIS A 72 0.78 14.24 12.79
C HIS A 72 0.57 12.71 12.63
N GLY A 73 1.65 11.98 12.30
CA GLY A 73 1.67 10.53 12.12
C GLY A 73 1.11 10.05 10.78
N ARG A 74 0.26 10.84 10.11
CA ARG A 74 -0.39 10.52 8.82
C ARG A 74 -0.53 11.74 7.91
N ALA A 75 0.45 12.64 7.95
CA ALA A 75 0.41 13.87 7.20
C ALA A 75 0.27 13.66 5.69
N LYS A 76 -0.43 14.56 5.01
CA LYS A 76 -0.56 14.55 3.55
C LYS A 76 0.36 15.61 2.97
N ILE A 77 1.08 15.25 1.89
CA ILE A 77 1.88 16.20 1.13
C ILE A 77 0.91 17.15 0.40
N VAL A 78 1.05 18.44 0.67
CA VAL A 78 0.23 19.49 0.06
C VAL A 78 1.00 20.29 -0.99
N ASP A 79 2.35 20.31 -0.89
CA ASP A 79 3.21 21.01 -1.84
C ASP A 79 4.63 20.40 -1.82
N VAL A 80 5.35 20.50 -2.94
CA VAL A 80 6.75 20.10 -3.06
C VAL A 80 7.55 21.24 -3.69
N ARG A 81 8.40 21.88 -2.89
CA ARG A 81 9.24 23.03 -3.30
C ARG A 81 10.69 22.60 -3.52
N ALA A 82 10.95 21.89 -4.58
CA ALA A 82 12.22 21.20 -4.84
C ALA A 82 13.42 22.13 -5.16
N ARG A 83 13.40 23.43 -4.78
CA ARG A 83 14.42 24.43 -5.12
C ARG A 83 15.84 23.95 -4.76
N ARG A 84 16.06 23.49 -3.52
CA ARG A 84 17.39 23.05 -3.08
C ARG A 84 17.87 21.78 -3.78
N ILE A 85 16.94 20.95 -4.26
CA ILE A 85 17.26 19.78 -5.06
C ILE A 85 17.79 20.25 -6.41
N HIS A 86 17.10 21.16 -7.10
CA HIS A 86 17.57 21.73 -8.38
C HIS A 86 18.93 22.41 -8.22
N GLU A 87 19.10 23.29 -7.20
CA GLU A 87 20.37 23.95 -6.92
C GLU A 87 21.54 22.96 -6.71
N ALA A 88 21.28 21.79 -6.12
CA ALA A 88 22.30 20.76 -5.92
C ALA A 88 22.58 19.95 -7.19
N LEU A 89 21.54 19.63 -7.98
CA LEU A 89 21.68 18.96 -9.27
C LEU A 89 22.44 19.82 -10.29
N ASP A 90 22.19 21.14 -10.30
CA ASP A 90 22.92 22.10 -11.15
C ASP A 90 24.43 22.17 -10.81
N GLN A 91 24.83 21.64 -9.64
CA GLN A 91 26.21 21.51 -9.18
C GLN A 91 26.75 20.08 -9.32
N ASP A 92 26.08 19.23 -10.12
CA ASP A 92 26.43 17.83 -10.34
C ASP A 92 26.52 17.00 -9.05
N ARG A 93 25.74 17.35 -8.01
CA ARG A 93 25.72 16.61 -6.75
C ARG A 93 24.67 15.51 -6.76
N ILE A 94 25.01 14.39 -6.14
CA ILE A 94 24.04 13.34 -5.80
C ILE A 94 23.19 13.86 -4.61
N VAL A 95 21.87 13.93 -4.80
CA VAL A 95 20.95 14.42 -3.78
C VAL A 95 20.29 13.25 -3.06
N LEU A 96 20.48 13.18 -1.74
CA LEU A 96 19.87 12.19 -0.86
C LEU A 96 18.80 12.87 -0.02
N VAL A 97 17.56 12.38 -0.07
CA VAL A 97 16.42 12.94 0.66
C VAL A 97 15.93 11.95 1.70
N ALA A 98 15.83 12.41 2.94
CA ALA A 98 15.17 11.64 3.98
C ALA A 98 13.68 11.49 3.66
N GLY A 99 13.27 10.27 3.32
CA GLY A 99 11.88 9.94 3.07
C GLY A 99 11.00 10.00 4.31
N PHE A 100 9.71 9.61 4.19
CA PHE A 100 8.79 9.46 5.31
C PHE A 100 8.41 10.76 6.04
N GLN A 101 9.10 11.86 5.86
CA GLN A 101 8.97 13.10 6.64
C GLN A 101 8.81 14.35 5.77
N GLY A 102 8.14 15.36 6.33
CA GLY A 102 8.01 16.70 5.77
C GLY A 102 7.97 17.77 6.85
N VAL A 103 7.54 18.95 6.48
CA VAL A 103 7.26 20.06 7.39
C VAL A 103 5.83 20.53 7.16
N SER A 104 5.06 20.68 8.23
CA SER A 104 3.70 21.19 8.13
C SER A 104 3.67 22.67 7.73
N THR A 105 2.48 23.16 7.35
CA THR A 105 2.23 24.59 7.12
C THR A 105 2.49 25.46 8.36
N GLU A 106 2.52 24.84 9.55
CA GLU A 106 2.85 25.49 10.83
C GLU A 106 4.31 25.30 11.24
N LEU A 107 5.15 24.76 10.33
CA LEU A 107 6.59 24.54 10.50
C LEU A 107 6.96 23.44 11.50
N ASP A 108 6.03 22.58 11.88
CA ASP A 108 6.31 21.37 12.63
C ASP A 108 6.79 20.22 11.72
N ILE A 109 7.68 19.39 12.24
CA ILE A 109 8.05 18.14 11.55
C ILE A 109 6.86 17.18 11.61
N THR A 110 6.56 16.60 10.47
CA THR A 110 5.47 15.63 10.31
C THR A 110 5.97 14.36 9.66
N THR A 111 5.32 13.25 9.96
CA THR A 111 5.54 11.97 9.26
C THR A 111 4.34 11.56 8.43
N LEU A 112 4.61 10.87 7.33
CA LEU A 112 3.60 10.52 6.33
C LEU A 112 2.88 9.18 6.63
N GLY A 113 3.32 8.46 7.65
CA GLY A 113 2.82 7.14 7.98
C GLY A 113 3.43 6.03 7.10
N ARG A 114 2.85 4.83 7.14
CA ARG A 114 3.37 3.65 6.41
C ARG A 114 3.57 3.95 4.91
N GLY A 115 4.68 3.48 4.34
CA GLY A 115 5.05 3.75 2.94
C GLY A 115 5.34 5.22 2.64
N GLY A 116 5.62 6.02 3.67
CA GLY A 116 5.90 7.44 3.51
C GLY A 116 7.12 7.72 2.65
N SER A 117 8.14 6.84 2.66
CA SER A 117 9.32 6.98 1.79
C SER A 117 8.96 6.80 0.31
N ASP A 118 8.14 5.79 -0.03
CA ASP A 118 7.65 5.60 -1.39
C ASP A 118 6.83 6.80 -1.85
N THR A 119 5.92 7.28 -0.98
CA THR A 119 5.11 8.48 -1.25
C THR A 119 6.00 9.70 -1.46
N THR A 120 7.06 9.87 -0.67
CA THR A 120 8.05 10.96 -0.84
C THR A 120 8.76 10.84 -2.18
N ALA A 121 9.22 9.63 -2.55
CA ALA A 121 9.93 9.39 -3.80
C ALA A 121 9.06 9.74 -5.01
N VAL A 122 7.82 9.29 -5.02
CA VAL A 122 6.87 9.54 -6.12
C VAL A 122 6.50 11.02 -6.20
N ALA A 123 6.25 11.69 -5.06
CA ALA A 123 5.94 13.12 -5.04
C ALA A 123 7.12 13.96 -5.54
N LEU A 124 8.35 13.59 -5.19
CA LEU A 124 9.55 14.23 -5.72
C LEU A 124 9.74 13.96 -7.21
N ALA A 125 9.51 12.74 -7.68
CA ALA A 125 9.58 12.40 -9.10
C ALA A 125 8.60 13.24 -9.92
N ALA A 126 7.36 13.41 -9.42
CA ALA A 126 6.36 14.29 -10.03
C ALA A 126 6.82 15.75 -10.08
N ALA A 127 7.32 16.29 -8.95
CA ALA A 127 7.73 17.69 -8.85
C ALA A 127 9.00 18.02 -9.67
N LEU A 128 9.86 17.02 -9.89
CA LEU A 128 11.09 17.15 -10.68
C LEU A 128 10.88 16.84 -12.16
N GLY A 129 9.70 16.38 -12.56
CA GLY A 129 9.43 15.93 -13.94
C GLY A 129 10.27 14.73 -14.35
N ALA A 130 10.56 13.82 -13.41
CA ALA A 130 11.36 12.63 -13.69
C ALA A 130 10.63 11.67 -14.62
N GLU A 131 11.37 11.04 -15.54
CA GLU A 131 10.79 10.07 -16.48
C GLU A 131 10.28 8.81 -15.80
N VAL A 132 10.92 8.42 -14.68
CA VAL A 132 10.62 7.22 -13.91
C VAL A 132 10.97 7.44 -12.44
N CYS A 133 10.20 6.81 -11.57
CA CYS A 133 10.52 6.62 -10.16
C CYS A 133 10.82 5.14 -9.92
N GLU A 134 12.06 4.80 -9.66
CA GLU A 134 12.45 3.43 -9.30
C GLU A 134 12.27 3.22 -7.79
N ILE A 135 11.56 2.17 -7.40
CA ILE A 135 11.38 1.75 -6.02
C ILE A 135 12.19 0.48 -5.79
N TYR A 136 13.25 0.60 -5.01
CA TYR A 136 14.11 -0.51 -4.64
C TYR A 136 13.65 -1.12 -3.32
N THR A 137 13.35 -2.42 -3.35
CA THR A 137 12.82 -3.18 -2.22
C THR A 137 13.54 -4.52 -2.06
N ASP A 138 13.09 -5.37 -1.15
CA ASP A 138 13.61 -6.72 -0.91
C ASP A 138 13.03 -7.79 -1.86
N VAL A 139 12.00 -7.43 -2.65
CA VAL A 139 11.40 -8.31 -3.67
C VAL A 139 11.77 -7.86 -5.08
N GLU A 140 11.70 -8.77 -6.05
CA GLU A 140 12.09 -8.47 -7.45
C GLU A 140 11.02 -7.75 -8.26
N GLY A 141 9.84 -7.52 -7.70
CA GLY A 141 8.71 -6.88 -8.36
C GLY A 141 7.37 -7.35 -7.80
N VAL A 142 6.31 -7.15 -8.56
CA VAL A 142 4.96 -7.59 -8.25
C VAL A 142 4.73 -8.98 -8.85
N TYR A 143 4.13 -9.88 -8.09
CA TYR A 143 3.88 -11.26 -8.49
C TYR A 143 2.39 -11.55 -8.64
N THR A 144 2.06 -12.61 -9.37
CA THR A 144 0.67 -13.10 -9.54
C THR A 144 0.02 -13.59 -8.25
N ALA A 145 0.80 -13.92 -7.24
CA ALA A 145 0.42 -14.16 -5.85
C ALA A 145 1.66 -13.99 -4.95
N ASP A 146 1.50 -14.07 -3.64
CA ASP A 146 2.63 -14.09 -2.71
C ASP A 146 3.49 -15.36 -2.95
N PRO A 147 4.76 -15.23 -3.40
CA PRO A 147 5.58 -16.39 -3.72
C PRO A 147 5.93 -17.26 -2.49
N ARG A 148 5.72 -16.74 -1.27
CA ARG A 148 5.87 -17.53 -0.03
C ARG A 148 4.74 -18.53 0.16
N LEU A 149 3.54 -18.24 -0.39
CA LEU A 149 2.38 -19.14 -0.39
C LEU A 149 2.29 -19.96 -1.65
N VAL A 150 2.60 -19.35 -2.79
CA VAL A 150 2.54 -19.96 -4.11
C VAL A 150 3.93 -19.88 -4.75
N PRO A 151 4.80 -20.89 -4.56
CA PRO A 151 6.14 -20.89 -5.14
C PRO A 151 6.19 -20.79 -6.66
N GLN A 152 5.08 -21.13 -7.33
CA GLN A 152 4.92 -21.02 -8.79
C GLN A 152 4.41 -19.64 -9.24
N ALA A 153 4.17 -18.71 -8.28
CA ALA A 153 3.78 -17.35 -8.62
C ALA A 153 4.80 -16.69 -9.54
N ARG A 154 4.32 -16.04 -10.58
CA ARG A 154 5.16 -15.40 -11.60
C ARG A 154 5.26 -13.90 -11.37
N LYS A 155 6.44 -13.37 -11.61
CA LYS A 155 6.64 -11.94 -11.62
C LYS A 155 5.94 -11.32 -12.83
N LEU A 156 5.17 -10.26 -12.61
CA LEU A 156 4.53 -9.48 -13.65
C LEU A 156 5.56 -8.53 -14.28
N HIS A 157 5.56 -8.45 -15.61
CA HIS A 157 6.41 -7.50 -16.32
C HIS A 157 5.88 -6.07 -16.18
N ALA A 158 4.57 -5.89 -16.28
CA ALA A 158 3.90 -4.61 -16.11
C ALA A 158 2.50 -4.80 -15.50
N VAL A 159 2.04 -3.78 -14.78
CA VAL A 159 0.72 -3.71 -14.14
C VAL A 159 0.19 -2.29 -14.35
N SER A 160 -1.10 -2.13 -14.58
CA SER A 160 -1.74 -0.81 -14.61
C SER A 160 -1.80 -0.18 -13.22
N TYR A 161 -1.95 1.16 -13.14
CA TYR A 161 -2.13 1.82 -11.84
C TYR A 161 -3.38 1.30 -11.12
N GLU A 162 -4.47 1.05 -11.84
CA GLU A 162 -5.73 0.55 -11.30
C GLU A 162 -5.57 -0.84 -10.67
N GLU A 163 -4.93 -1.77 -11.39
CA GLU A 163 -4.64 -3.11 -10.87
C GLU A 163 -3.70 -3.05 -9.65
N MET A 164 -2.64 -2.22 -9.73
CA MET A 164 -1.70 -2.07 -8.61
C MET A 164 -2.37 -1.47 -7.36
N LEU A 165 -3.28 -0.51 -7.53
CA LEU A 165 -4.08 0.05 -6.44
C LEU A 165 -4.93 -1.03 -5.76
N GLU A 166 -5.64 -1.84 -6.55
CA GLU A 166 -6.46 -2.93 -6.02
C GLU A 166 -5.58 -4.02 -5.37
N MET A 167 -4.44 -4.36 -5.97
CA MET A 167 -3.48 -5.30 -5.38
C MET A 167 -2.96 -4.79 -4.03
N ALA A 168 -2.53 -3.54 -3.96
CA ALA A 168 -2.02 -2.91 -2.74
C ALA A 168 -3.11 -2.82 -1.65
N ALA A 169 -4.32 -2.41 -2.00
CA ALA A 169 -5.47 -2.35 -1.10
C ALA A 169 -5.94 -3.73 -0.62
N SER A 170 -5.66 -4.78 -1.41
CA SER A 170 -6.06 -6.16 -1.11
C SER A 170 -4.92 -7.02 -0.56
N GLY A 171 -3.82 -6.41 -0.07
CA GLY A 171 -2.78 -7.10 0.69
C GLY A 171 -1.47 -7.38 -0.04
N ALA A 172 -1.30 -6.99 -1.30
CA ALA A 172 0.01 -7.03 -1.95
C ALA A 172 0.89 -5.89 -1.39
N ARG A 173 1.72 -6.21 -0.41
CA ARG A 173 2.51 -5.24 0.37
C ARG A 173 3.79 -4.75 -0.34
N VAL A 174 3.84 -4.80 -1.67
CA VAL A 174 5.01 -4.37 -2.45
C VAL A 174 5.08 -2.85 -2.54
N LEU A 175 3.94 -2.19 -2.76
CA LEU A 175 3.78 -0.74 -2.74
C LEU A 175 2.63 -0.34 -1.83
N GLN A 176 2.70 0.85 -1.28
CA GLN A 176 1.58 1.42 -0.54
C GLN A 176 0.57 2.07 -1.49
N VAL A 177 -0.73 1.91 -1.20
CA VAL A 177 -1.83 2.46 -2.01
C VAL A 177 -1.59 3.94 -2.32
N ARG A 178 -1.24 4.74 -1.32
CA ARG A 178 -1.03 6.17 -1.44
C ARG A 178 0.10 6.55 -2.40
N SER A 179 1.20 5.79 -2.47
CA SER A 179 2.28 6.06 -3.43
C SER A 179 1.82 5.80 -4.87
N VAL A 180 1.02 4.75 -5.08
CA VAL A 180 0.44 4.45 -6.40
C VAL A 180 -0.61 5.49 -6.81
N GLU A 181 -1.43 5.99 -5.87
CA GLU A 181 -2.38 7.08 -6.13
C GLU A 181 -1.68 8.35 -6.59
N VAL A 182 -0.60 8.75 -5.91
CA VAL A 182 0.21 9.91 -6.32
C VAL A 182 0.83 9.68 -7.69
N ALA A 183 1.38 8.48 -7.95
CA ALA A 183 1.96 8.14 -9.24
C ALA A 183 0.93 8.25 -10.37
N ARG A 184 -0.26 7.67 -10.19
CA ARG A 184 -1.37 7.74 -11.15
C ARG A 184 -1.79 9.19 -11.42
N ASN A 185 -2.01 9.97 -10.36
CA ASN A 185 -2.52 11.33 -10.48
C ASN A 185 -1.54 12.29 -11.16
N HIS A 186 -0.25 11.97 -11.12
CA HIS A 186 0.83 12.76 -11.72
C HIS A 186 1.50 12.07 -12.92
N HIS A 187 0.96 10.93 -13.39
CA HIS A 187 1.48 10.16 -14.54
C HIS A 187 2.95 9.74 -14.38
N VAL A 188 3.40 9.51 -13.14
CA VAL A 188 4.76 9.06 -12.84
C VAL A 188 4.85 7.56 -13.04
N LYS A 189 5.63 7.11 -14.01
CA LYS A 189 5.92 5.68 -14.19
C LYS A 189 6.73 5.18 -13.00
N LEU A 190 6.29 4.04 -12.41
CA LEU A 190 7.04 3.38 -11.36
C LEU A 190 7.72 2.14 -11.91
N HIS A 191 8.93 1.85 -11.42
CA HIS A 191 9.63 0.62 -11.70
C HIS A 191 10.07 0.00 -10.38
N VAL A 192 9.40 -1.07 -9.97
CA VAL A 192 9.71 -1.80 -8.73
C VAL A 192 10.79 -2.81 -9.01
N ARG A 193 11.90 -2.72 -8.26
CA ARG A 193 13.10 -3.54 -8.46
C ARG A 193 13.64 -4.06 -7.13
N SER A 194 14.41 -5.14 -7.19
CA SER A 194 15.14 -5.60 -6.01
C SER A 194 16.42 -4.79 -5.80
N THR A 195 16.70 -4.48 -4.52
CA THR A 195 17.99 -3.94 -4.11
C THR A 195 19.14 -4.96 -4.27
N PHE A 196 18.80 -6.26 -4.25
CA PHE A 196 19.77 -7.35 -4.16
C PHE A 196 20.02 -8.10 -5.47
N SER A 197 19.28 -7.79 -6.53
CA SER A 197 19.45 -8.41 -7.85
C SER A 197 19.38 -7.38 -8.97
N MET A 198 20.00 -7.72 -10.10
CA MET A 198 19.96 -6.89 -11.32
C MET A 198 18.87 -7.34 -12.29
N VAL A 199 18.00 -8.23 -11.86
CA VAL A 199 16.87 -8.71 -12.66
C VAL A 199 15.91 -7.55 -12.92
N ASP A 200 15.34 -7.50 -14.13
CA ASP A 200 14.33 -6.51 -14.48
C ASP A 200 13.11 -6.65 -13.57
N GLY A 201 12.57 -5.52 -13.14
CA GLY A 201 11.49 -5.45 -12.17
C GLY A 201 10.10 -5.47 -12.80
N THR A 202 9.13 -4.89 -12.09
CA THR A 202 7.76 -4.69 -12.55
C THR A 202 7.51 -3.22 -12.84
N TRP A 203 7.00 -2.90 -14.01
CA TRP A 203 6.58 -1.56 -14.39
C TRP A 203 5.14 -1.31 -13.96
N ILE A 204 4.88 -0.17 -13.32
CA ILE A 204 3.53 0.33 -13.03
C ILE A 204 3.35 1.62 -13.84
N ARG A 205 2.35 1.62 -14.72
CA ARG A 205 2.07 2.71 -15.66
C ARG A 205 0.63 2.67 -16.14
N GLU A 206 0.23 3.67 -16.93
CA GLU A 206 -1.07 3.63 -17.60
C GLU A 206 -1.19 2.41 -18.51
N GLU A 207 -2.41 1.92 -18.64
CA GLU A 207 -2.74 0.88 -19.59
C GLU A 207 -2.54 1.41 -21.01
N ASP A 208 -1.68 0.79 -21.79
CA ASP A 208 -1.48 1.13 -23.19
C ASP A 208 -2.17 0.11 -24.11
N GLU A 209 -2.29 0.43 -25.41
CA GLU A 209 -2.94 -0.46 -26.39
C GLU A 209 -2.31 -1.87 -26.45
N ARG A 210 -1.04 -2.01 -26.09
CA ARG A 210 -0.35 -3.31 -26.05
C ARG A 210 -0.73 -4.13 -24.82
N MET A 211 -1.29 -3.46 -23.81
CA MET A 211 -1.84 -4.12 -22.61
C MET A 211 -3.27 -4.65 -22.83
N LEU A 212 -3.96 -4.26 -23.90
CA LEU A 212 -5.31 -4.72 -24.23
C LEU A 212 -5.39 -6.22 -24.56
N GLU A 213 -4.26 -6.85 -24.93
CA GLU A 213 -4.17 -8.31 -25.14
C GLU A 213 -3.68 -9.07 -23.89
N LYS A 214 -3.74 -8.47 -22.71
CA LYS A 214 -3.30 -9.09 -21.46
C LYS A 214 -4.23 -10.20 -20.99
N ALA A 215 -3.61 -11.05 -20.17
CA ALA A 215 -4.33 -12.03 -19.38
C ALA A 215 -5.48 -11.38 -18.60
N LEU A 216 -6.61 -12.06 -18.57
CA LEU A 216 -7.86 -11.65 -17.93
C LEU A 216 -7.66 -11.33 -16.43
N ILE A 217 -6.79 -12.11 -15.76
CA ILE A 217 -6.48 -12.01 -14.35
C ILE A 217 -4.97 -11.72 -14.20
N SER A 218 -4.66 -10.67 -13.44
CA SER A 218 -3.29 -10.25 -13.13
C SER A 218 -2.74 -10.95 -11.90
N GLY A 219 -3.61 -11.25 -10.92
CA GLY A 219 -3.15 -11.96 -9.73
C GLY A 219 -4.22 -12.22 -8.69
N VAL A 220 -3.78 -12.94 -7.64
CA VAL A 220 -4.56 -13.24 -6.44
C VAL A 220 -3.82 -12.66 -5.24
N THR A 221 -4.47 -11.78 -4.50
CA THR A 221 -3.95 -11.17 -3.27
C THR A 221 -4.75 -11.61 -2.05
N HIS A 222 -4.21 -11.38 -0.86
CA HIS A 222 -4.91 -11.74 0.37
C HIS A 222 -4.55 -10.84 1.54
N THR A 223 -5.48 -10.74 2.49
CA THR A 223 -5.24 -10.25 3.85
C THR A 223 -5.73 -11.31 4.84
N ARG A 224 -5.00 -11.48 5.97
CA ARG A 224 -5.38 -12.47 7.00
C ARG A 224 -6.09 -11.85 8.18
N ASP A 225 -5.91 -10.56 8.36
CA ASP A 225 -6.25 -9.86 9.59
C ASP A 225 -7.28 -8.78 9.32
N GLU A 226 -8.52 -9.21 9.01
CA GLU A 226 -9.67 -8.31 8.89
C GLU A 226 -10.73 -8.66 9.92
N THR A 227 -11.37 -7.63 10.47
CA THR A 227 -12.55 -7.79 11.30
C THR A 227 -13.77 -7.39 10.51
N LEU A 228 -14.75 -8.26 10.43
CA LEU A 228 -16.06 -7.98 9.84
C LEU A 228 -17.03 -7.58 10.94
N TYR A 229 -17.57 -6.38 10.86
CA TYR A 229 -18.56 -5.83 11.77
C TYR A 229 -19.95 -5.91 11.15
N ARG A 230 -20.93 -6.17 12.02
CA ARG A 230 -22.35 -6.14 11.70
C ARG A 230 -23.03 -5.19 12.68
N VAL A 231 -23.72 -4.16 12.17
CA VAL A 231 -24.32 -3.09 12.97
C VAL A 231 -25.76 -2.88 12.53
N GLU A 232 -26.68 -2.76 13.48
CA GLU A 232 -28.07 -2.45 13.24
C GLU A 232 -28.50 -1.14 13.91
N GLY A 233 -29.64 -0.59 13.48
CA GLY A 233 -30.27 0.55 14.16
C GLY A 233 -29.65 1.92 13.91
N THR A 234 -28.78 2.05 12.91
CA THR A 234 -28.16 3.34 12.58
C THR A 234 -28.20 3.64 11.08
N SER A 235 -27.95 4.90 10.72
CA SER A 235 -27.73 5.28 9.32
C SER A 235 -26.26 5.15 8.92
N PRO A 236 -25.95 4.86 7.64
CA PRO A 236 -24.56 4.85 7.17
C PRO A 236 -23.85 6.18 7.45
N ALA A 237 -24.52 7.30 7.29
CA ALA A 237 -23.93 8.63 7.53
C ALA A 237 -23.45 8.81 8.97
N GLN A 238 -24.26 8.37 9.96
CA GLN A 238 -23.91 8.47 11.37
C GLN A 238 -22.80 7.50 11.74
N LEU A 239 -22.89 6.24 11.30
CA LEU A 239 -21.91 5.20 11.57
C LEU A 239 -20.52 5.58 11.05
N PHE A 240 -20.43 5.91 9.75
CA PHE A 240 -19.14 6.19 9.14
C PHE A 240 -18.54 7.55 9.52
N ALA A 241 -19.36 8.52 9.96
CA ALA A 241 -18.82 9.75 10.56
C ALA A 241 -18.07 9.45 11.87
N VAL A 242 -18.64 8.65 12.75
CA VAL A 242 -18.00 8.29 14.03
C VAL A 242 -16.75 7.44 13.82
N LEU A 243 -16.79 6.47 12.89
CA LEU A 243 -15.62 5.67 12.53
C LEU A 243 -14.50 6.54 11.93
N ALA A 244 -14.84 7.51 11.07
CA ALA A 244 -13.88 8.44 10.50
C ALA A 244 -13.24 9.33 11.57
N ASP A 245 -14.02 9.85 12.52
CA ASP A 245 -13.52 10.65 13.65
C ASP A 245 -12.60 9.82 14.56
N ALA A 246 -12.88 8.52 14.70
CA ALA A 246 -12.01 7.57 15.40
C ALA A 246 -10.77 7.15 14.59
N GLY A 247 -10.65 7.58 13.33
CA GLY A 247 -9.53 7.26 12.44
C GLY A 247 -9.54 5.84 11.89
N VAL A 248 -10.68 5.16 11.90
CA VAL A 248 -10.87 3.80 11.39
C VAL A 248 -10.99 3.82 9.87
N ASN A 249 -10.15 3.03 9.20
CA ASN A 249 -10.27 2.79 7.76
C ASN A 249 -11.26 1.66 7.50
N VAL A 250 -12.27 1.95 6.70
CA VAL A 250 -13.29 0.97 6.32
C VAL A 250 -13.04 0.55 4.86
N ASP A 251 -12.97 -0.76 4.61
CA ASP A 251 -12.75 -1.29 3.26
C ASP A 251 -14.06 -1.75 2.61
N THR A 252 -14.71 -2.75 3.22
CA THR A 252 -15.96 -3.33 2.71
C THR A 252 -17.14 -2.64 3.34
N ILE A 253 -18.15 -2.28 2.55
CA ILE A 253 -19.45 -1.78 3.06
C ILE A 253 -20.57 -2.50 2.30
N VAL A 254 -21.41 -3.23 3.02
CA VAL A 254 -22.63 -3.85 2.49
C VAL A 254 -23.80 -3.44 3.36
N ARG A 255 -24.88 -2.95 2.74
CA ARG A 255 -26.11 -2.63 3.43
C ARG A 255 -27.24 -3.54 2.98
N THR A 256 -27.88 -4.22 3.92
CA THR A 256 -29.04 -5.09 3.66
C THR A 256 -30.17 -4.70 4.62
N GLY A 257 -31.18 -3.98 4.11
CA GLY A 257 -32.27 -3.47 4.96
C GLY A 257 -31.76 -2.48 6.02
N SER A 258 -31.94 -2.83 7.31
CA SER A 258 -31.48 -2.04 8.46
C SER A 258 -30.05 -2.40 8.91
N GLU A 259 -29.49 -3.48 8.39
CA GLU A 259 -28.18 -3.99 8.74
C GLU A 259 -27.08 -3.37 7.85
N ILE A 260 -25.98 -3.00 8.46
CA ILE A 260 -24.76 -2.54 7.80
C ILE A 260 -23.63 -3.49 8.19
N LEU A 261 -23.04 -4.15 7.18
CA LEU A 261 -21.78 -4.87 7.34
C LEU A 261 -20.65 -3.99 6.84
N PHE A 262 -19.55 -3.99 7.57
CA PHE A 262 -18.32 -3.36 7.10
C PHE A 262 -17.10 -4.13 7.61
N SER A 263 -15.99 -4.06 6.88
CA SER A 263 -14.71 -4.60 7.36
C SER A 263 -13.73 -3.48 7.67
N ALA A 264 -12.86 -3.75 8.64
CA ALA A 264 -11.73 -2.89 8.98
C ALA A 264 -10.49 -3.74 9.29
N PRO A 265 -9.27 -3.19 9.06
CA PRO A 265 -8.03 -3.84 9.42
C PRO A 265 -7.95 -4.16 10.91
N ALA A 266 -7.24 -5.23 11.27
CA ALA A 266 -7.07 -5.62 12.67
C ALA A 266 -6.38 -4.52 13.52
N GLU A 267 -5.56 -3.68 12.91
CA GLU A 267 -4.89 -2.55 13.59
C GLU A 267 -5.87 -1.47 14.06
N ASP A 268 -7.04 -1.35 13.42
CA ASP A 268 -8.08 -0.38 13.78
C ASP A 268 -9.16 -1.00 14.70
N ARG A 269 -9.01 -2.27 15.11
CA ARG A 269 -10.03 -3.05 15.84
C ARG A 269 -10.48 -2.39 17.14
N ASP A 270 -9.55 -1.96 17.96
CA ASP A 270 -9.89 -1.36 19.26
C ASP A 270 -10.58 -0.02 19.10
N ALA A 271 -10.11 0.82 18.16
CA ALA A 271 -10.74 2.10 17.85
C ALA A 271 -12.15 1.92 17.26
N ALA A 272 -12.36 0.93 16.40
CA ALA A 272 -13.66 0.62 15.83
C ALA A 272 -14.65 0.16 16.92
N ARG A 273 -14.23 -0.72 17.83
CA ARG A 273 -15.06 -1.20 18.95
C ARG A 273 -15.43 -0.07 19.90
N GLU A 274 -14.46 0.75 20.31
CA GLU A 274 -14.70 1.90 21.18
C GLU A 274 -15.69 2.89 20.54
N ALA A 275 -15.55 3.15 19.23
CA ALA A 275 -16.46 4.00 18.47
C ALA A 275 -17.89 3.44 18.42
N LEU A 276 -18.05 2.13 18.20
CA LEU A 276 -19.35 1.45 18.17
C LEU A 276 -20.02 1.41 19.55
N ASP A 277 -19.25 1.10 20.59
CA ASP A 277 -19.75 1.12 21.99
C ASP A 277 -20.23 2.52 22.38
N GLY A 278 -19.52 3.57 21.94
CA GLY A 278 -19.89 4.96 22.16
C GLY A 278 -21.22 5.38 21.51
N LEU A 279 -21.64 4.69 20.45
CA LEU A 279 -22.94 4.90 19.80
C LEU A 279 -24.10 4.19 20.53
N GLY A 280 -23.80 3.23 21.42
CA GLY A 280 -24.81 2.45 22.12
C GLY A 280 -25.69 1.60 21.20
N LEU A 281 -25.14 1.15 20.09
CA LEU A 281 -25.81 0.33 19.08
C LEU A 281 -25.67 -1.16 19.38
N ASP A 282 -26.57 -1.95 18.82
CA ASP A 282 -26.40 -3.41 18.76
C ASP A 282 -25.47 -3.76 17.62
N TRP A 283 -24.35 -4.40 17.94
CA TRP A 283 -23.34 -4.78 16.97
C TRP A 283 -22.65 -6.10 17.34
N SER A 284 -22.12 -6.76 16.33
CA SER A 284 -21.27 -7.94 16.48
C SER A 284 -20.06 -7.87 15.56
N ALA A 285 -19.02 -8.60 15.90
CA ALA A 285 -17.80 -8.66 15.10
C ALA A 285 -17.29 -10.09 14.94
N ARG A 286 -16.65 -10.35 13.80
CA ARG A 286 -15.90 -11.57 13.52
C ARG A 286 -14.45 -11.22 13.20
N ASP A 287 -13.54 -11.71 14.03
CA ASP A 287 -12.09 -11.48 13.93
C ASP A 287 -11.34 -12.64 13.27
N ASP A 288 -12.06 -13.72 12.98
CA ASP A 288 -11.52 -14.98 12.44
C ASP A 288 -11.54 -15.03 10.92
N LEU A 289 -11.71 -13.89 10.26
CA LEU A 289 -11.82 -13.80 8.82
C LEU A 289 -10.55 -13.24 8.17
N GLY A 290 -10.33 -13.66 6.94
CA GLY A 290 -9.43 -13.04 6.00
C GLY A 290 -10.12 -12.79 4.67
N LYS A 291 -9.45 -12.09 3.79
CA LYS A 291 -9.96 -11.76 2.46
C LYS A 291 -9.02 -12.27 1.39
N VAL A 292 -9.56 -12.90 0.36
CA VAL A 292 -8.85 -13.30 -0.85
C VAL A 292 -9.47 -12.56 -2.04
N SER A 293 -8.63 -11.95 -2.86
CA SER A 293 -9.07 -11.11 -3.98
C SER A 293 -8.43 -11.55 -5.29
N VAL A 294 -9.27 -11.83 -6.29
CA VAL A 294 -8.85 -12.03 -7.68
C VAL A 294 -8.89 -10.66 -8.37
N ILE A 295 -7.79 -10.26 -9.00
CA ILE A 295 -7.63 -8.94 -9.60
C ILE A 295 -7.23 -9.06 -11.06
N GLY A 296 -7.84 -8.25 -11.92
CA GLY A 296 -7.52 -8.15 -13.34
C GLY A 296 -8.44 -7.22 -14.11
N ALA A 297 -7.88 -6.41 -14.97
CA ALA A 297 -8.63 -5.41 -15.76
C ALA A 297 -9.62 -6.04 -16.76
N GLY A 298 -9.36 -7.26 -17.21
CA GLY A 298 -10.20 -7.98 -18.17
C GLY A 298 -11.52 -8.52 -17.63
N MET A 299 -11.73 -8.56 -16.32
CA MET A 299 -12.92 -9.17 -15.72
C MET A 299 -14.24 -8.51 -16.14
N LYS A 300 -14.23 -7.22 -16.43
CA LYS A 300 -15.42 -6.45 -16.81
C LYS A 300 -16.11 -6.96 -18.08
N SER A 301 -15.35 -7.49 -19.01
CA SER A 301 -15.83 -7.92 -20.34
C SER A 301 -15.97 -9.44 -20.48
N HIS A 302 -15.61 -10.22 -19.45
CA HIS A 302 -15.60 -11.68 -19.53
C HIS A 302 -16.55 -12.28 -18.48
N PRO A 303 -17.78 -12.66 -18.90
CA PRO A 303 -18.67 -13.43 -18.04
C PRO A 303 -18.04 -14.79 -17.72
N GLY A 304 -18.17 -15.25 -16.48
CA GLY A 304 -17.65 -16.55 -16.05
C GLY A 304 -16.50 -16.50 -15.06
N VAL A 305 -15.75 -15.39 -14.96
CA VAL A 305 -14.67 -15.26 -13.95
C VAL A 305 -15.20 -15.46 -12.53
N ALA A 306 -16.31 -14.82 -12.20
CA ALA A 306 -16.94 -14.98 -10.88
C ALA A 306 -17.42 -16.43 -10.65
N ALA A 307 -18.04 -17.05 -11.66
CA ALA A 307 -18.47 -18.45 -11.57
C ALA A 307 -17.26 -19.37 -11.32
N LYS A 308 -16.20 -19.24 -12.10
CA LYS A 308 -14.96 -20.02 -11.96
C LYS A 308 -14.34 -19.85 -10.57
N ALA A 309 -14.27 -18.59 -10.05
CA ALA A 309 -13.77 -18.33 -8.71
C ALA A 309 -14.61 -19.03 -7.63
N PHE A 310 -15.93 -18.90 -7.70
CA PHE A 310 -16.82 -19.50 -6.69
C PHE A 310 -16.88 -21.02 -6.78
N GLU A 311 -16.90 -21.59 -7.99
CA GLU A 311 -16.81 -23.04 -8.19
C GLU A 311 -15.52 -23.61 -7.63
N THR A 312 -14.40 -22.93 -7.84
CA THR A 312 -13.09 -23.32 -7.31
C THR A 312 -13.09 -23.34 -5.78
N LEU A 313 -13.55 -22.25 -5.14
CA LEU A 313 -13.59 -22.16 -3.68
C LEU A 313 -14.57 -23.19 -3.08
N ASN A 314 -15.73 -23.38 -3.69
CA ASN A 314 -16.69 -24.38 -3.27
C ASN A 314 -16.15 -25.81 -3.41
N ALA A 315 -15.48 -26.14 -4.52
CA ALA A 315 -14.85 -27.45 -4.73
C ALA A 315 -13.74 -27.73 -3.71
N ALA A 316 -13.05 -26.68 -3.26
CA ALA A 316 -12.07 -26.77 -2.18
C ALA A 316 -12.71 -26.83 -0.77
N GLY A 317 -14.04 -26.78 -0.65
CA GLY A 317 -14.75 -26.80 0.63
C GLY A 317 -14.54 -25.50 1.45
N ILE A 318 -14.30 -24.39 0.79
CA ILE A 318 -14.10 -23.08 1.41
C ILE A 318 -15.42 -22.32 1.42
N GLU A 319 -15.91 -22.00 2.61
CA GLU A 319 -17.13 -21.24 2.81
C GLU A 319 -16.93 -19.75 2.56
N LEU A 320 -17.83 -19.13 1.80
CA LEU A 320 -17.81 -17.69 1.51
C LEU A 320 -18.74 -16.95 2.47
N GLU A 321 -18.20 -16.01 3.22
CA GLU A 321 -18.98 -15.22 4.18
C GLU A 321 -19.55 -13.95 3.54
N VAL A 322 -18.69 -13.20 2.84
CA VAL A 322 -19.07 -11.99 2.10
C VAL A 322 -18.32 -11.96 0.79
N VAL A 323 -19.02 -11.61 -0.27
CA VAL A 323 -18.42 -11.44 -1.61
C VAL A 323 -18.67 -10.01 -2.09
N ILE A 324 -17.61 -9.38 -2.60
CA ILE A 324 -17.65 -8.04 -3.15
C ILE A 324 -17.03 -8.07 -4.53
N THR A 325 -17.66 -7.38 -5.46
CA THR A 325 -17.14 -7.29 -6.82
C THR A 325 -17.02 -5.83 -7.27
N SER A 326 -15.95 -5.55 -8.00
CA SER A 326 -15.77 -4.35 -8.79
C SER A 326 -15.47 -4.73 -10.25
N PRO A 327 -15.36 -3.78 -11.18
CA PRO A 327 -14.97 -4.09 -12.55
C PRO A 327 -13.64 -4.83 -12.72
N ILE A 328 -12.75 -4.74 -11.74
CA ILE A 328 -11.39 -5.29 -11.79
C ILE A 328 -11.03 -6.14 -10.54
N LYS A 329 -11.99 -6.43 -9.66
CA LYS A 329 -11.75 -7.22 -8.44
C LYS A 329 -12.96 -8.08 -8.08
N ILE A 330 -12.68 -9.31 -7.64
CA ILE A 330 -13.61 -10.18 -6.91
C ILE A 330 -12.95 -10.47 -5.57
N ALA A 331 -13.51 -9.97 -4.48
CA ALA A 331 -13.01 -10.18 -3.13
C ALA A 331 -13.97 -11.09 -2.35
N CYS A 332 -13.44 -12.11 -1.72
CA CYS A 332 -14.16 -13.09 -0.92
C CYS A 332 -13.62 -13.07 0.50
N HIS A 333 -14.48 -12.82 1.48
CA HIS A 333 -14.16 -13.07 2.89
C HIS A 333 -14.36 -14.54 3.20
N VAL A 334 -13.34 -15.16 3.73
CA VAL A 334 -13.27 -16.57 4.11
C VAL A 334 -12.72 -16.68 5.52
N ARG A 335 -12.78 -17.87 6.13
CA ARG A 335 -12.12 -18.08 7.41
C ARG A 335 -10.60 -17.88 7.28
N GLY A 336 -9.97 -17.31 8.30
CA GLY A 336 -8.54 -17.02 8.30
C GLY A 336 -7.68 -18.25 8.02
N GLU A 337 -8.10 -19.43 8.52
CA GLU A 337 -7.44 -20.71 8.28
C GLU A 337 -7.52 -21.18 6.81
N ASP A 338 -8.51 -20.71 6.05
CA ASP A 338 -8.74 -21.09 4.65
C ASP A 338 -8.04 -20.16 3.65
N VAL A 339 -7.56 -19.01 4.08
CA VAL A 339 -6.98 -17.97 3.21
C VAL A 339 -5.86 -18.50 2.32
N GLU A 340 -4.89 -19.23 2.89
CA GLU A 340 -3.76 -19.76 2.11
C GLU A 340 -4.23 -20.75 1.06
N ARG A 341 -5.13 -21.66 1.45
CA ARG A 341 -5.70 -22.65 0.53
C ARG A 341 -6.49 -21.98 -0.58
N ALA A 342 -7.29 -20.96 -0.26
CA ALA A 342 -8.05 -20.18 -1.24
C ALA A 342 -7.13 -19.51 -2.27
N VAL A 343 -6.02 -18.89 -1.82
CA VAL A 343 -5.03 -18.29 -2.73
C VAL A 343 -4.44 -19.31 -3.68
N VAL A 344 -4.00 -20.47 -3.17
CA VAL A 344 -3.40 -21.55 -3.98
C VAL A 344 -4.38 -22.10 -5.01
N GLU A 345 -5.61 -22.39 -4.60
CA GLU A 345 -6.61 -22.96 -5.50
C GLU A 345 -7.06 -21.97 -6.58
N LEU A 346 -7.29 -20.69 -6.21
CA LEU A 346 -7.62 -19.65 -7.20
C LEU A 346 -6.46 -19.40 -8.16
N HIS A 347 -5.22 -19.33 -7.67
CA HIS A 347 -4.05 -19.14 -8.52
C HIS A 347 -3.92 -20.26 -9.55
N ARG A 348 -4.12 -21.52 -9.13
CA ARG A 348 -4.12 -22.70 -10.01
C ARG A 348 -5.28 -22.65 -11.00
N ALA A 349 -6.49 -22.36 -10.54
CA ALA A 349 -7.69 -22.33 -11.38
C ALA A 349 -7.58 -21.29 -12.50
N PHE A 350 -6.98 -20.15 -12.24
CA PHE A 350 -6.75 -19.12 -13.26
C PHE A 350 -5.42 -19.27 -14.02
N GLU A 351 -4.72 -20.40 -13.85
CA GLU A 351 -3.49 -20.74 -14.58
C GLU A 351 -2.41 -19.64 -14.50
N LEU A 352 -2.30 -18.99 -13.30
CA LEU A 352 -1.42 -17.85 -13.10
C LEU A 352 0.07 -18.21 -13.04
N ASP A 353 0.40 -19.50 -13.03
CA ASP A 353 1.73 -20.06 -13.20
C ASP A 353 2.13 -20.19 -14.68
N ALA A 354 1.17 -20.19 -15.62
CA ALA A 354 1.45 -20.24 -17.06
C ALA A 354 1.99 -18.91 -17.59
N PRO A 355 2.83 -18.91 -18.68
CA PRO A 355 3.28 -17.70 -19.35
C PRO A 355 2.11 -16.79 -19.76
N GLU A 356 2.30 -15.47 -19.68
CA GLU A 356 1.25 -14.50 -19.98
C GLU A 356 0.64 -14.68 -21.39
N ALA A 357 1.47 -15.04 -22.36
CA ALA A 357 1.02 -15.32 -23.73
C ALA A 357 0.11 -16.57 -23.88
N GLU A 358 0.13 -17.48 -22.91
CA GLU A 358 -0.67 -18.71 -22.93
C GLU A 358 -2.00 -18.56 -22.20
N ARG A 359 -2.17 -17.48 -21.39
CA ARG A 359 -3.36 -17.23 -20.56
C ARG A 359 -4.54 -16.58 -21.29
N GLN A 360 -4.38 -16.28 -22.58
CA GLN A 360 -5.38 -15.55 -23.38
C GLN A 360 -6.66 -16.34 -23.66
N HIS A 361 -6.74 -17.62 -23.26
CA HIS A 361 -7.85 -18.51 -23.55
C HIS A 361 -8.42 -19.25 -22.33
N ALA A 362 -8.01 -18.90 -21.11
CA ALA A 362 -8.43 -19.60 -19.89
C ALA A 362 -9.65 -18.95 -19.17
#